data_32a470b4ab6e2516ae8834726aac8a60
#
_entry.id   32a470b4ab6e2516ae8834726aac8a60
#
_cell.length_a   1.000
_cell.length_b   1.000
_cell.length_c   1.000
_cell.angle_alpha   90.00
_cell.angle_beta   90.00
_cell.angle_gamma   90.00
#
_symmetry.space_group_name_H-M   'P 1'
#
loop_
_entity.id
_entity.type
_entity.pdbx_description
1 polymer ?
#
loop_
_entity_poly.entity_id
_entity_poly.type
_entity_poly.pdbx_seq_one_letter_code
_entity_poly.pdbx_strand_id
1 'polypeptide(L)'
;MLLNCIIFSAILKFKTNRNKRILKFLLLKCSLAILLPIGISFIILNNVSYSGESVNVIALQPNIDPYSEKYNMTNLKFVDLLEKLTYNKITDSTDFLITPETYFAESVRLPKFRTSQLRTRLDAIVGKHPNLNIITGVSFLDVFRDKNRAGPESNQYDAVTWYNDYNSAVLINKTDNIAQYNKSKLVVGIENFPYQSVLKPILGDALIDLGGTVAMKTTQDYRGIFTSSNGNYKAAPIICYESVYGEFVTGYVRNDANFLTIITNDAWWNETQGHQQHLSYAKLRAIETRRDIARSSASAWPPGCTSLRTRSPTWRSRLTA
;
A
#
# COMPACT_ATOMS: atom_id res chain seq x y z
N MET A 1 -20.06 18.45 2.62
CA MET A 1 -21.22 18.60 3.50
C MET A 1 -21.65 20.07 3.66
N LEU A 2 -20.80 20.98 4.14
CA LEU A 2 -21.12 22.40 4.35
C LEU A 2 -21.71 23.07 3.08
N LEU A 3 -21.09 22.90 1.91
CA LEU A 3 -21.55 23.46 0.65
C LEU A 3 -22.96 22.98 0.30
N ASN A 4 -23.26 21.69 0.47
CA ASN A 4 -24.58 21.12 0.21
C ASN A 4 -25.65 21.72 1.14
N CYS A 5 -25.31 21.94 2.43
CA CYS A 5 -26.21 22.61 3.38
C CYS A 5 -26.47 24.08 2.97
N ILE A 6 -25.44 24.80 2.50
CA ILE A 6 -25.57 26.15 2.00
C ILE A 6 -26.47 26.20 0.77
N ILE A 7 -26.22 25.33 -0.22
CA ILE A 7 -27.03 25.23 -1.45
C ILE A 7 -28.49 24.89 -1.11
N PHE A 8 -28.72 23.89 -0.28
CA PHE A 8 -30.06 23.48 0.14
C PHE A 8 -30.81 24.62 0.83
N SER A 9 -30.18 25.27 1.81
CA SER A 9 -30.75 26.44 2.50
C SER A 9 -31.03 27.59 1.53
N ALA A 10 -30.18 27.74 0.51
CA ALA A 10 -30.33 28.71 -0.55
C ALA A 10 -31.62 28.46 -1.37
N ILE A 11 -31.78 27.23 -1.82
CA ILE A 11 -32.93 26.82 -2.63
C ILE A 11 -34.24 27.02 -1.84
N LEU A 12 -34.28 26.60 -0.57
CA LEU A 12 -35.44 26.78 0.27
C LEU A 12 -35.82 28.26 0.44
N LYS A 13 -34.88 29.12 0.79
CA LYS A 13 -35.09 30.56 0.96
C LYS A 13 -35.52 31.24 -0.32
N PHE A 14 -34.96 30.86 -1.46
CA PHE A 14 -35.35 31.39 -2.76
C PHE A 14 -36.76 30.94 -3.16
N LYS A 15 -37.09 29.68 -2.91
CA LYS A 15 -38.43 29.14 -3.20
C LYS A 15 -39.54 29.86 -2.40
N THR A 16 -39.23 30.25 -1.15
CA THR A 16 -40.15 30.92 -0.26
C THR A 16 -40.30 32.43 -0.54
N ASN A 17 -39.20 33.12 -0.90
CA ASN A 17 -39.20 34.60 -0.91
C ASN A 17 -38.79 35.21 -2.25
N ARG A 18 -38.59 34.49 -3.34
CA ARG A 18 -38.20 34.90 -4.72
C ARG A 18 -37.39 36.23 -4.87
N ASN A 19 -36.70 36.66 -3.79
CA ASN A 19 -35.95 37.92 -3.75
C ASN A 19 -34.57 37.75 -4.37
N LYS A 20 -34.29 38.53 -5.44
CA LYS A 20 -33.01 38.53 -6.16
C LYS A 20 -31.82 38.89 -5.27
N ARG A 21 -32.00 39.65 -4.21
CA ARG A 21 -30.91 39.98 -3.26
C ARG A 21 -30.48 38.75 -2.48
N ILE A 22 -31.44 37.91 -2.06
CA ILE A 22 -31.18 36.63 -1.35
C ILE A 22 -30.37 35.71 -2.28
N LEU A 23 -30.78 35.61 -3.55
CA LEU A 23 -30.07 34.77 -4.52
C LEU A 23 -28.62 35.24 -4.72
N LYS A 24 -28.38 36.54 -4.89
CA LYS A 24 -27.00 37.09 -5.01
C LYS A 24 -26.16 36.80 -3.79
N PHE A 25 -26.70 36.98 -2.58
CA PHE A 25 -25.99 36.71 -1.35
C PHE A 25 -25.65 35.21 -1.16
N LEU A 26 -26.52 34.34 -1.62
CA LEU A 26 -26.32 32.89 -1.60
C LEU A 26 -25.28 32.44 -2.61
N LEU A 27 -25.31 32.98 -3.83
CA LEU A 27 -24.29 32.75 -4.84
C LEU A 27 -22.90 33.21 -4.33
N LEU A 28 -22.85 34.37 -3.67
CA LEU A 28 -21.60 34.87 -3.05
C LEU A 28 -21.09 33.89 -1.99
N LYS A 29 -21.96 33.39 -1.09
CA LYS A 29 -21.57 32.39 -0.07
C LYS A 29 -21.08 31.08 -0.69
N CYS A 30 -21.74 30.58 -1.71
CA CYS A 30 -21.32 29.38 -2.42
C CYS A 30 -19.98 29.61 -3.12
N SER A 31 -19.81 30.74 -3.82
CA SER A 31 -18.56 31.09 -4.47
C SER A 31 -17.41 31.22 -3.46
N LEU A 32 -17.66 31.88 -2.32
CA LEU A 32 -16.66 32.02 -1.27
C LEU A 32 -16.29 30.68 -0.65
N ALA A 33 -17.26 29.81 -0.41
CA ALA A 33 -17.04 28.45 0.13
C ALA A 33 -16.20 27.56 -0.81
N ILE A 34 -16.20 27.84 -2.12
CA ILE A 34 -15.39 27.12 -3.11
C ILE A 34 -14.05 27.83 -3.33
N LEU A 35 -14.08 29.14 -3.59
CA LEU A 35 -12.89 29.87 -4.03
C LEU A 35 -11.91 30.14 -2.88
N LEU A 36 -12.39 30.31 -1.65
CA LEU A 36 -11.52 30.57 -0.50
C LEU A 36 -10.57 29.41 -0.20
N PRO A 37 -11.03 28.14 -0.08
CA PRO A 37 -10.12 27.00 0.09
C PRO A 37 -9.15 26.84 -1.08
N ILE A 38 -9.59 27.08 -2.31
CA ILE A 38 -8.73 27.03 -3.49
C ILE A 38 -7.65 28.11 -3.40
N GLY A 39 -8.02 29.35 -3.10
CA GLY A 39 -7.06 30.46 -2.93
C GLY A 39 -6.05 30.18 -1.82
N ILE A 40 -6.50 29.69 -0.67
CA ILE A 40 -5.62 29.29 0.43
C ILE A 40 -4.67 28.16 -0.02
N SER A 41 -5.18 27.16 -0.77
CA SER A 41 -4.35 26.08 -1.31
C SER A 41 -3.26 26.59 -2.24
N PHE A 42 -3.56 27.55 -3.11
CA PHE A 42 -2.55 28.19 -3.97
C PHE A 42 -1.51 28.99 -3.18
N ILE A 43 -1.93 29.72 -2.14
CA ILE A 43 -1.01 30.44 -1.26
C ILE A 43 -0.07 29.45 -0.56
N ILE A 44 -0.61 28.38 0.01
CA ILE A 44 0.18 27.34 0.66
C ILE A 44 1.15 26.72 -0.37
N LEU A 45 0.68 26.34 -1.55
CA LEU A 45 1.50 25.72 -2.59
C LEU A 45 2.72 26.57 -2.95
N ASN A 46 2.55 27.89 -3.05
CA ASN A 46 3.61 28.81 -3.45
C ASN A 46 4.57 29.19 -2.30
N ASN A 47 4.16 29.03 -1.05
CA ASN A 47 4.94 29.48 0.11
C ASN A 47 5.53 28.34 0.94
N VAL A 48 5.13 27.08 0.70
CA VAL A 48 5.72 25.94 1.41
C VAL A 48 7.04 25.57 0.77
N SER A 49 8.12 25.74 1.52
CA SER A 49 9.41 25.14 1.22
C SER A 49 9.53 23.82 2.00
N TYR A 50 10.00 22.81 1.35
CA TYR A 50 10.24 21.53 2.01
C TYR A 50 11.75 21.36 2.14
N SER A 51 12.22 21.16 3.30
CA SER A 51 13.60 20.81 3.61
C SER A 51 13.65 19.34 4.00
N GLY A 52 14.47 18.56 3.33
CA GLY A 52 14.65 17.15 3.65
C GLY A 52 15.78 16.55 2.84
N GLU A 53 16.39 15.51 3.38
CA GLU A 53 17.35 14.70 2.64
C GLU A 53 16.63 13.91 1.53
N SER A 54 17.28 13.77 0.38
CA SER A 54 16.73 12.98 -0.72
C SER A 54 16.96 11.50 -0.46
N VAL A 55 15.96 10.66 -0.70
CA VAL A 55 16.07 9.20 -0.68
C VAL A 55 16.07 8.66 -2.12
N ASN A 56 17.00 7.76 -2.41
CA ASN A 56 17.12 7.09 -3.70
C ASN A 56 16.38 5.74 -3.64
N VAL A 57 15.30 5.63 -4.39
CA VAL A 57 14.44 4.46 -4.37
C VAL A 57 14.37 3.81 -5.74
N ILE A 58 14.49 2.48 -5.77
CA ILE A 58 14.18 1.66 -6.94
C ILE A 58 12.84 0.98 -6.67
N ALA A 59 11.83 1.25 -7.48
CA ALA A 59 10.56 0.55 -7.47
C ALA A 59 10.52 -0.51 -8.58
N LEU A 60 10.38 -1.76 -8.19
CA LEU A 60 10.30 -2.90 -9.10
C LEU A 60 8.90 -3.02 -9.69
N GLN A 61 8.82 -3.21 -11.00
CA GLN A 61 7.58 -3.45 -11.75
C GLN A 61 7.79 -4.66 -12.67
N PRO A 62 7.63 -5.88 -12.16
CA PRO A 62 8.05 -7.09 -12.86
C PRO A 62 7.12 -7.53 -13.99
N ASN A 63 5.91 -6.99 -14.06
CA ASN A 63 4.85 -7.37 -15.00
C ASN A 63 4.55 -8.88 -15.00
N ILE A 64 4.14 -9.37 -13.83
CA ILE A 64 3.80 -10.78 -13.60
C ILE A 64 2.28 -10.93 -13.63
N ASP A 65 1.80 -11.87 -14.42
CA ASP A 65 0.38 -12.23 -14.46
C ASP A 65 -0.05 -12.88 -13.14
N PRO A 66 -1.03 -12.29 -12.41
CA PRO A 66 -1.49 -12.84 -11.15
C PRO A 66 -2.30 -14.13 -11.29
N TYR A 67 -2.82 -14.43 -12.50
CA TYR A 67 -3.68 -15.58 -12.72
C TYR A 67 -2.91 -16.82 -13.16
N SER A 68 -1.87 -16.66 -13.99
CA SER A 68 -1.16 -17.78 -14.60
C SER A 68 0.28 -17.96 -14.11
N GLU A 69 0.96 -16.89 -13.67
CA GLU A 69 2.40 -16.95 -13.37
C GLU A 69 2.70 -16.87 -11.87
N LYS A 70 2.09 -15.91 -11.19
CA LYS A 70 2.47 -15.50 -9.82
C LYS A 70 2.49 -16.64 -8.82
N TYR A 71 1.46 -17.49 -8.81
CA TYR A 71 1.32 -18.57 -7.84
C TYR A 71 1.95 -19.89 -8.32
N ASN A 72 2.44 -19.93 -9.56
CA ASN A 72 3.15 -21.09 -10.12
C ASN A 72 4.68 -20.97 -10.05
N MET A 73 5.19 -19.79 -9.64
CA MET A 73 6.63 -19.55 -9.48
C MET A 73 7.05 -19.75 -8.02
N THR A 74 8.22 -20.35 -7.81
CA THR A 74 8.83 -20.45 -6.49
C THR A 74 9.44 -19.09 -6.06
N ASN A 75 9.55 -18.88 -4.76
CA ASN A 75 10.20 -17.66 -4.23
C ASN A 75 11.63 -17.48 -4.74
N LEU A 76 12.37 -18.57 -4.97
CA LEU A 76 13.73 -18.49 -5.52
C LEU A 76 13.75 -17.97 -6.97
N LYS A 77 12.81 -18.40 -7.81
CA LYS A 77 12.65 -17.84 -9.16
C LYS A 77 12.32 -16.36 -9.12
N PHE A 78 11.52 -15.92 -8.14
CA PHE A 78 11.25 -14.50 -7.93
C PHE A 78 12.51 -13.73 -7.52
N VAL A 79 13.40 -14.31 -6.71
CA VAL A 79 14.71 -13.69 -6.43
C VAL A 79 15.56 -13.58 -7.69
N ASP A 80 15.63 -14.63 -8.52
CA ASP A 80 16.37 -14.58 -9.78
C ASP A 80 15.83 -13.49 -10.72
N LEU A 81 14.50 -13.34 -10.79
CA LEU A 81 13.86 -12.26 -11.54
C LEU A 81 14.21 -10.88 -10.95
N LEU A 82 14.19 -10.74 -9.62
CA LEU A 82 14.60 -9.53 -8.92
C LEU A 82 16.01 -9.13 -9.29
N GLU A 83 16.97 -10.04 -9.15
CA GLU A 83 18.38 -9.82 -9.48
C GLU A 83 18.55 -9.43 -10.97
N LYS A 84 17.84 -10.12 -11.88
CA LYS A 84 17.87 -9.81 -13.32
C LYS A 84 17.37 -8.39 -13.61
N LEU A 85 16.20 -8.00 -13.04
CA LEU A 85 15.59 -6.71 -13.32
C LEU A 85 16.34 -5.54 -12.66
N THR A 86 17.02 -5.81 -11.55
CA THR A 86 17.80 -4.80 -10.81
C THR A 86 19.29 -4.78 -11.19
N TYR A 87 19.73 -5.68 -12.07
CA TYR A 87 21.09 -5.74 -12.53
C TYR A 87 21.56 -4.38 -13.07
N ASN A 88 22.71 -3.90 -12.60
CA ASN A 88 23.27 -2.57 -12.89
C ASN A 88 22.35 -1.37 -12.54
N LYS A 89 21.25 -1.58 -11.81
CA LYS A 89 20.37 -0.51 -11.33
C LYS A 89 20.65 -0.14 -9.88
N ILE A 90 20.92 -1.16 -9.05
CA ILE A 90 21.29 -0.96 -7.66
C ILE A 90 22.74 -0.46 -7.63
N THR A 91 22.95 0.64 -6.93
CA THR A 91 24.27 1.26 -6.70
C THR A 91 24.46 1.51 -5.20
N ASP A 92 25.66 1.87 -4.77
CA ASP A 92 25.93 2.20 -3.37
C ASP A 92 25.15 3.43 -2.87
N SER A 93 24.63 4.24 -3.79
CA SER A 93 23.72 5.36 -3.47
C SER A 93 22.25 4.96 -3.39
N THR A 94 21.89 3.71 -3.62
CA THR A 94 20.50 3.23 -3.52
C THR A 94 20.15 2.99 -2.07
N ASP A 95 19.15 3.72 -1.56
CA ASP A 95 18.68 3.57 -0.18
C ASP A 95 17.61 2.48 -0.05
N PHE A 96 16.69 2.42 -1.01
CA PHE A 96 15.60 1.43 -0.97
C PHE A 96 15.39 0.74 -2.32
N LEU A 97 15.11 -0.57 -2.23
CA LEU A 97 14.51 -1.38 -3.29
C LEU A 97 13.13 -1.82 -2.80
N ILE A 98 12.09 -1.51 -3.58
CA ILE A 98 10.71 -1.82 -3.22
C ILE A 98 10.15 -2.79 -4.25
N THR A 99 9.58 -3.91 -3.79
CA THR A 99 8.90 -4.89 -4.65
C THR A 99 7.38 -4.86 -4.43
N PRO A 100 6.59 -5.42 -5.36
CA PRO A 100 5.14 -5.43 -5.24
C PRO A 100 4.60 -6.19 -4.02
N GLU A 101 3.31 -6.02 -3.77
CA GLU A 101 2.52 -6.81 -2.82
C GLU A 101 2.59 -8.30 -3.12
N THR A 102 2.81 -9.11 -2.07
CA THR A 102 2.98 -10.56 -2.21
C THR A 102 3.89 -10.95 -3.38
N TYR A 103 5.02 -10.22 -3.54
CA TYR A 103 6.00 -10.51 -4.56
C TYR A 103 6.52 -11.94 -4.39
N PHE A 104 6.81 -12.34 -3.16
CA PHE A 104 7.08 -13.71 -2.77
C PHE A 104 5.77 -14.38 -2.36
N ALA A 105 5.10 -14.97 -3.36
CA ALA A 105 3.74 -15.50 -3.23
C ALA A 105 3.70 -16.94 -2.67
N GLU A 106 4.77 -17.72 -2.84
CA GLU A 106 4.89 -19.03 -2.19
C GLU A 106 4.99 -18.82 -0.68
N SER A 107 3.96 -19.29 0.06
CA SER A 107 3.82 -19.00 1.48
C SER A 107 4.98 -19.54 2.31
N VAL A 108 5.60 -18.67 3.09
CA VAL A 108 6.69 -19.00 3.99
C VAL A 108 6.17 -19.18 5.41
N ARG A 109 6.56 -20.25 6.10
CA ARG A 109 6.24 -20.40 7.54
C ARG A 109 6.95 -19.30 8.33
N LEU A 110 6.19 -18.48 9.03
CA LEU A 110 6.68 -17.30 9.73
C LEU A 110 7.86 -17.60 10.67
N PRO A 111 7.83 -18.63 11.53
CA PRO A 111 8.96 -18.95 12.40
C PRO A 111 10.22 -19.41 11.65
N LYS A 112 10.07 -19.89 10.40
CA LYS A 112 11.18 -20.38 9.59
C LYS A 112 11.75 -19.33 8.62
N PHE A 113 11.18 -18.15 8.58
CA PHE A 113 11.60 -17.12 7.63
C PHE A 113 13.08 -16.74 7.79
N ARG A 114 13.55 -16.57 9.04
CA ARG A 114 14.96 -16.22 9.34
C ARG A 114 15.99 -17.19 8.75
N THR A 115 15.64 -18.47 8.67
CA THR A 115 16.52 -19.55 8.20
C THR A 115 16.15 -20.03 6.80
N SER A 116 15.22 -19.34 6.11
CA SER A 116 14.78 -19.72 4.77
C SER A 116 15.82 -19.37 3.72
N GLN A 117 15.86 -20.14 2.63
CA GLN A 117 16.66 -19.83 1.45
C GLN A 117 16.30 -18.46 0.86
N LEU A 118 15.03 -18.09 0.91
CA LEU A 118 14.57 -16.76 0.49
C LEU A 118 15.31 -15.67 1.27
N ARG A 119 15.32 -15.76 2.61
CA ARG A 119 16.01 -14.78 3.46
C ARG A 119 17.51 -14.74 3.15
N THR A 120 18.16 -15.87 3.06
CA THR A 120 19.58 -15.97 2.73
C THR A 120 19.93 -15.28 1.41
N ARG A 121 19.10 -15.46 0.36
CA ARG A 121 19.30 -14.82 -0.94
C ARG A 121 19.12 -13.30 -0.86
N LEU A 122 18.09 -12.82 -0.13
CA LEU A 122 17.87 -11.39 0.05
C LEU A 122 19.01 -10.75 0.87
N ASP A 123 19.50 -11.41 1.90
CA ASP A 123 20.65 -10.95 2.70
C ASP A 123 21.92 -10.85 1.85
N ALA A 124 22.11 -11.78 0.89
CA ALA A 124 23.24 -11.72 -0.04
C ALA A 124 23.18 -10.50 -0.98
N ILE A 125 21.98 -10.06 -1.38
CA ILE A 125 21.79 -8.84 -2.17
C ILE A 125 22.13 -7.62 -1.31
N VAL A 126 21.57 -7.51 -0.11
CA VAL A 126 21.83 -6.41 0.82
C VAL A 126 23.31 -6.37 1.23
N GLY A 127 23.95 -7.53 1.38
CA GLY A 127 25.37 -7.64 1.73
C GLY A 127 26.31 -6.95 0.74
N LYS A 128 25.94 -6.90 -0.54
CA LYS A 128 26.71 -6.25 -1.59
C LYS A 128 26.61 -4.72 -1.59
N HIS A 129 25.55 -4.16 -1.00
CA HIS A 129 25.21 -2.75 -1.06
C HIS A 129 24.99 -2.19 0.37
N PRO A 130 25.90 -1.39 0.91
CA PRO A 130 25.92 -1.03 2.34
C PRO A 130 24.70 -0.25 2.82
N ASN A 131 24.07 0.54 1.97
CA ASN A 131 22.95 1.40 2.33
C ASN A 131 21.57 0.82 1.93
N LEU A 132 21.58 -0.32 1.24
CA LEU A 132 20.37 -0.89 0.68
C LEU A 132 19.42 -1.43 1.75
N ASN A 133 18.18 -1.01 1.67
CA ASN A 133 17.03 -1.53 2.41
C ASN A 133 16.02 -2.09 1.41
N ILE A 134 15.62 -3.35 1.53
CA ILE A 134 14.63 -3.97 0.66
C ILE A 134 13.30 -4.01 1.39
N ILE A 135 12.28 -3.36 0.83
CA ILE A 135 10.88 -3.50 1.27
C ILE A 135 10.18 -4.41 0.29
N THR A 136 9.72 -5.56 0.76
CA THR A 136 9.16 -6.60 -0.10
C THR A 136 7.85 -7.17 0.44
N GLY A 137 6.93 -7.52 -0.47
CA GLY A 137 5.70 -8.23 -0.14
C GLY A 137 5.96 -9.73 -0.02
N VAL A 138 5.55 -10.33 1.09
CA VAL A 138 5.72 -11.78 1.39
C VAL A 138 4.40 -12.34 1.91
N SER A 139 4.05 -13.56 1.45
CA SER A 139 2.97 -14.35 2.05
C SER A 139 3.52 -15.18 3.19
N PHE A 140 2.96 -15.02 4.41
CA PHE A 140 3.36 -15.81 5.57
C PHE A 140 2.23 -16.67 6.10
N LEU A 141 2.61 -17.85 6.60
CA LEU A 141 1.74 -18.74 7.36
C LEU A 141 2.30 -18.94 8.75
N ASP A 142 1.49 -18.67 9.78
CA ASP A 142 1.75 -19.08 11.15
C ASP A 142 0.83 -20.25 11.52
N VAL A 143 1.38 -21.45 11.57
CA VAL A 143 0.63 -22.69 11.80
C VAL A 143 0.82 -23.13 13.25
N PHE A 144 -0.27 -23.40 13.96
CA PHE A 144 -0.27 -23.75 15.36
C PHE A 144 -1.37 -24.77 15.71
N ARG A 145 -1.21 -25.45 16.87
CA ARG A 145 -2.16 -26.43 17.40
C ARG A 145 -2.87 -25.98 18.67
N ASP A 146 -2.41 -24.88 19.27
CA ASP A 146 -3.04 -24.30 20.45
C ASP A 146 -4.29 -23.53 20.04
N LYS A 147 -5.48 -24.08 20.34
CA LYS A 147 -6.78 -23.46 20.06
C LYS A 147 -6.93 -22.08 20.72
N ASN A 148 -6.28 -21.83 21.85
CA ASN A 148 -6.37 -20.54 22.55
C ASN A 148 -5.69 -19.39 21.78
N ARG A 149 -4.80 -19.73 20.84
CA ARG A 149 -4.19 -18.75 19.90
C ARG A 149 -5.08 -18.41 18.72
N ALA A 150 -6.13 -19.22 18.46
CA ALA A 150 -7.01 -18.99 17.33
C ALA A 150 -7.92 -17.79 17.61
N GLY A 151 -7.76 -16.75 16.80
CA GLY A 151 -8.60 -15.55 16.78
C GLY A 151 -9.71 -15.65 15.72
N PRO A 152 -10.56 -14.59 15.63
CA PRO A 152 -11.64 -14.55 14.65
C PRO A 152 -11.19 -14.66 13.18
N GLU A 153 -9.94 -14.30 12.91
CA GLU A 153 -9.34 -14.30 11.56
C GLU A 153 -8.46 -15.55 11.32
N SER A 154 -8.39 -16.48 12.28
CA SER A 154 -7.64 -17.72 12.13
C SER A 154 -8.44 -18.71 11.29
N ASN A 155 -7.73 -19.42 10.42
CA ASN A 155 -8.29 -20.48 9.60
C ASN A 155 -8.06 -21.84 10.27
N GLN A 156 -9.03 -22.74 10.17
CA GLN A 156 -8.89 -24.10 10.64
C GLN A 156 -8.53 -25.02 9.47
N TYR A 157 -7.40 -25.73 9.59
CA TYR A 157 -6.95 -26.68 8.58
C TYR A 157 -7.51 -28.10 8.82
N ASP A 158 -7.46 -28.56 10.09
CA ASP A 158 -8.03 -29.83 10.53
C ASP A 158 -8.58 -29.68 11.96
N ALA A 159 -9.00 -30.80 12.59
CA ALA A 159 -9.61 -30.77 13.91
C ALA A 159 -8.72 -30.17 15.02
N VAL A 160 -7.40 -30.16 14.84
CA VAL A 160 -6.40 -29.76 15.86
C VAL A 160 -5.40 -28.73 15.36
N THR A 161 -5.47 -28.34 14.08
CA THR A 161 -4.50 -27.41 13.46
C THR A 161 -5.19 -26.18 12.93
N TRP A 162 -4.68 -25.01 13.33
CA TRP A 162 -5.08 -23.69 12.84
C TRP A 162 -3.90 -22.99 12.16
N TYR A 163 -4.21 -22.02 11.36
CA TYR A 163 -3.19 -21.14 10.79
C TYR A 163 -3.70 -19.72 10.62
N ASN A 164 -2.78 -18.78 10.75
CA ASN A 164 -2.94 -17.40 10.34
C ASN A 164 -2.25 -17.21 9.01
N ASP A 165 -2.94 -16.57 8.08
CA ASP A 165 -2.44 -16.28 6.71
C ASP A 165 -2.26 -14.77 6.56
N TYR A 166 -1.01 -14.34 6.44
CA TYR A 166 -0.65 -12.92 6.41
C TYR A 166 -0.21 -12.47 5.01
N ASN A 167 -0.80 -11.37 4.57
CA ASN A 167 -0.26 -10.55 3.50
C ASN A 167 0.66 -9.50 4.15
N SER A 168 1.96 -9.62 3.97
CA SER A 168 2.93 -8.84 4.74
C SER A 168 3.88 -8.04 3.87
N ALA A 169 4.29 -6.89 4.38
CA ALA A 169 5.51 -6.21 3.98
C ALA A 169 6.64 -6.54 4.96
N VAL A 170 7.85 -6.71 4.45
CA VAL A 170 9.04 -7.00 5.26
C VAL A 170 10.17 -6.06 4.86
N LEU A 171 10.88 -5.54 5.84
CA LEU A 171 12.13 -4.83 5.64
C LEU A 171 13.32 -5.78 5.82
N ILE A 172 14.15 -5.87 4.80
CA ILE A 172 15.43 -6.59 4.81
C ILE A 172 16.54 -5.56 4.66
N ASN A 173 17.43 -5.51 5.63
CA ASN A 173 18.61 -4.67 5.61
C ASN A 173 19.74 -5.34 6.41
N LYS A 174 20.87 -4.67 6.58
CA LYS A 174 22.04 -5.22 7.32
C LYS A 174 21.81 -5.41 8.82
N THR A 175 20.69 -4.93 9.36
CA THR A 175 20.38 -5.19 10.77
C THR A 175 19.74 -6.56 10.91
N ASP A 176 20.04 -7.26 11.99
CA ASP A 176 19.41 -8.57 12.26
C ASP A 176 17.91 -8.49 12.60
N ASN A 177 17.38 -7.27 12.78
CA ASN A 177 15.98 -7.07 13.05
C ASN A 177 15.15 -7.17 11.77
N ILE A 178 14.24 -8.14 11.74
CA ILE A 178 13.23 -8.23 10.71
C ILE A 178 12.07 -7.34 11.14
N ALA A 179 11.91 -6.20 10.48
CA ALA A 179 10.69 -5.42 10.61
C ALA A 179 9.64 -6.00 9.66
N GLN A 180 8.51 -6.42 10.22
CA GLN A 180 7.37 -6.98 9.51
C GLN A 180 6.13 -6.15 9.78
N TYR A 181 5.34 -5.95 8.76
CA TYR A 181 4.02 -5.32 8.82
C TYR A 181 3.01 -6.21 8.10
N ASN A 182 1.92 -6.57 8.76
CA ASN A 182 0.84 -7.35 8.19
C ASN A 182 -0.30 -6.40 7.76
N LYS A 183 -0.85 -6.64 6.58
CA LYS A 183 -1.93 -5.84 6.03
C LYS A 183 -3.09 -5.69 7.02
N SER A 184 -3.49 -4.45 7.30
CA SER A 184 -4.53 -4.12 8.27
C SER A 184 -5.90 -3.89 7.64
N LYS A 185 -5.95 -3.45 6.36
CA LYS A 185 -7.20 -3.17 5.64
C LYS A 185 -7.33 -4.09 4.44
N LEU A 186 -8.14 -5.11 4.62
CA LEU A 186 -8.38 -6.15 3.62
C LEU A 186 -9.39 -5.71 2.57
N VAL A 187 -9.29 -6.28 1.38
CA VAL A 187 -10.29 -6.13 0.32
C VAL A 187 -11.48 -7.04 0.65
N VAL A 188 -12.63 -6.41 0.88
CA VAL A 188 -13.86 -7.13 1.22
C VAL A 188 -14.29 -8.03 0.05
N GLY A 189 -14.61 -9.27 0.35
CA GLY A 189 -15.05 -10.28 -0.62
C GLY A 189 -13.90 -11.11 -1.22
N ILE A 190 -12.65 -10.59 -1.23
CA ILE A 190 -11.49 -11.29 -1.78
C ILE A 190 -10.55 -11.79 -0.68
N GLU A 191 -10.18 -10.92 0.24
CA GLU A 191 -9.23 -11.24 1.33
C GLU A 191 -9.96 -11.46 2.68
N ASN A 192 -11.16 -10.94 2.81
CA ASN A 192 -12.01 -11.08 3.99
C ASN A 192 -13.44 -11.31 3.55
N PHE A 193 -14.07 -12.31 4.15
CA PHE A 193 -15.47 -12.61 3.92
C PHE A 193 -16.30 -12.14 5.12
N PRO A 194 -17.14 -11.09 4.97
CA PRO A 194 -17.96 -10.59 6.05
C PRO A 194 -18.99 -11.64 6.47
N TYR A 195 -19.25 -11.71 7.77
CA TYR A 195 -20.20 -12.67 8.35
C TYR A 195 -19.89 -14.14 8.02
N GLN A 196 -18.61 -14.50 8.01
CA GLN A 196 -18.10 -15.81 7.62
C GLN A 196 -18.82 -16.98 8.33
N SER A 197 -19.13 -16.83 9.62
CA SER A 197 -19.85 -17.86 10.39
C SER A 197 -21.25 -18.18 9.88
N VAL A 198 -21.90 -17.22 9.24
CA VAL A 198 -23.26 -17.35 8.69
C VAL A 198 -23.25 -17.67 7.20
N LEU A 199 -22.39 -17.01 6.44
CA LEU A 199 -22.42 -17.06 4.99
C LEU A 199 -21.55 -18.17 4.39
N LYS A 200 -20.47 -18.58 5.04
CA LYS A 200 -19.61 -19.67 4.57
C LYS A 200 -20.36 -21.03 4.45
N PRO A 201 -21.24 -21.43 5.39
CA PRO A 201 -22.02 -22.65 5.24
C PRO A 201 -23.03 -22.61 4.07
N ILE A 202 -23.47 -21.39 3.67
CA ILE A 202 -24.51 -21.19 2.64
C ILE A 202 -23.91 -21.00 1.24
N LEU A 203 -22.77 -20.27 1.15
CA LEU A 203 -22.22 -19.77 -0.11
C LEU A 203 -20.78 -20.26 -0.38
N GLY A 204 -20.25 -21.17 0.45
CA GLY A 204 -18.83 -21.55 0.43
C GLY A 204 -18.30 -21.88 -0.96
N ASP A 205 -19.00 -22.72 -1.71
CA ASP A 205 -18.56 -23.14 -3.04
C ASP A 205 -18.74 -22.03 -4.09
N ALA A 206 -19.82 -21.24 -4.00
CA ALA A 206 -20.07 -20.12 -4.91
C ALA A 206 -19.05 -18.98 -4.76
N LEU A 207 -18.41 -18.86 -3.59
CA LEU A 207 -17.36 -17.87 -3.34
C LEU A 207 -16.04 -18.21 -4.00
N ILE A 208 -15.72 -19.48 -4.10
CA ILE A 208 -14.54 -19.97 -4.84
C ILE A 208 -14.70 -19.62 -6.32
N ASP A 209 -15.89 -19.80 -6.87
CA ASP A 209 -16.21 -19.51 -8.28
C ASP A 209 -16.14 -18.00 -8.60
N LEU A 210 -16.34 -17.14 -7.61
CA LEU A 210 -16.24 -15.68 -7.75
C LEU A 210 -14.80 -15.15 -7.57
N GLY A 211 -13.80 -16.04 -7.44
CA GLY A 211 -12.39 -15.68 -7.26
C GLY A 211 -12.04 -15.21 -5.84
N GLY A 212 -12.96 -15.39 -4.88
CA GLY A 212 -12.70 -15.17 -3.46
C GLY A 212 -11.86 -16.29 -2.84
N THR A 213 -11.10 -15.97 -1.80
CA THR A 213 -10.40 -16.99 -1.00
C THR A 213 -11.32 -17.52 0.08
N VAL A 214 -11.38 -18.84 0.25
CA VAL A 214 -12.08 -19.47 1.39
C VAL A 214 -11.31 -19.22 2.70
N ALA A 215 -10.01 -18.96 2.60
CA ALA A 215 -9.14 -18.63 3.72
C ALA A 215 -9.14 -17.12 3.98
N MET A 216 -9.36 -16.76 5.23
CA MET A 216 -9.32 -15.38 5.68
C MET A 216 -7.89 -14.93 5.89
N LYS A 217 -7.53 -13.73 5.42
CA LYS A 217 -6.27 -13.10 5.77
C LYS A 217 -6.32 -12.57 7.19
N THR A 218 -5.24 -12.78 7.93
CA THR A 218 -5.08 -12.27 9.30
C THR A 218 -4.47 -10.87 9.28
N THR A 219 -5.07 -9.96 10.03
CA THR A 219 -4.68 -8.54 10.09
C THR A 219 -3.84 -8.20 11.32
N GLN A 220 -3.33 -6.96 11.36
CA GLN A 220 -2.80 -6.34 12.58
C GLN A 220 -3.44 -4.98 12.83
N ASP A 221 -3.49 -4.55 14.09
CA ASP A 221 -4.20 -3.33 14.50
C ASP A 221 -3.34 -2.06 14.42
N TYR A 222 -2.02 -2.19 14.40
CA TYR A 222 -1.11 -1.05 14.45
C TYR A 222 -0.43 -0.79 13.11
N ARG A 223 -0.03 0.47 12.91
CA ARG A 223 0.72 0.94 11.75
C ARG A 223 2.22 0.87 12.04
N GLY A 224 2.86 -0.18 11.54
CA GLY A 224 4.32 -0.35 11.66
C GLY A 224 5.07 0.61 10.72
N ILE A 225 6.25 1.06 11.15
CA ILE A 225 7.15 1.88 10.34
C ILE A 225 8.44 1.09 10.13
N PHE A 226 9.00 1.21 8.95
CA PHE A 226 10.28 0.61 8.59
C PHE A 226 11.39 1.67 8.64
N THR A 227 12.32 1.49 9.54
CA THR A 227 13.47 2.39 9.69
C THR A 227 14.66 1.83 8.90
N SER A 228 15.26 2.67 8.06
CA SER A 228 16.48 2.30 7.30
C SER A 228 17.65 1.94 8.21
N SER A 229 18.62 1.22 7.68
CA SER A 229 19.80 0.77 8.42
C SER A 229 20.61 1.92 9.02
N ASN A 230 20.63 3.09 8.39
CA ASN A 230 21.27 4.31 8.89
C ASN A 230 20.40 5.17 9.81
N GLY A 231 19.13 4.79 10.02
CA GLY A 231 18.18 5.51 10.88
C GLY A 231 17.55 6.78 10.28
N ASN A 232 17.99 7.24 9.12
CA ASN A 232 17.57 8.53 8.55
C ASN A 232 16.20 8.49 7.91
N TYR A 233 15.81 7.34 7.35
CA TYR A 233 14.57 7.19 6.61
C TYR A 233 13.59 6.28 7.36
N LYS A 234 12.35 6.73 7.46
CA LYS A 234 11.23 6.03 8.08
C LYS A 234 10.12 5.83 7.06
N ALA A 235 10.08 4.65 6.46
CA ALA A 235 9.13 4.28 5.43
C ALA A 235 7.81 3.77 6.02
N ALA A 236 6.69 4.23 5.49
CA ALA A 236 5.37 3.65 5.77
C ALA A 236 5.08 2.50 4.80
N PRO A 237 5.01 1.24 5.23
CA PRO A 237 4.72 0.10 4.36
C PRO A 237 3.21 -0.05 4.13
N ILE A 238 2.67 0.67 3.15
CA ILE A 238 1.24 0.64 2.82
C ILE A 238 1.01 -0.48 1.80
N ILE A 239 0.12 -1.41 2.13
CA ILE A 239 -0.17 -2.56 1.26
C ILE A 239 -1.49 -2.31 0.50
N CYS A 240 -1.38 -2.07 -0.82
CA CYS A 240 -2.47 -2.08 -1.80
C CYS A 240 -3.67 -1.21 -1.37
N TYR A 241 -4.80 -1.87 -1.07
CA TYR A 241 -6.08 -1.25 -0.73
C TYR A 241 -6.03 -0.33 0.50
N GLU A 242 -5.03 -0.47 1.36
CA GLU A 242 -4.83 0.44 2.50
C GLU A 242 -4.64 1.89 2.06
N SER A 243 -4.09 2.12 0.87
CA SER A 243 -3.89 3.45 0.29
C SER A 243 -5.19 4.20 0.03
N VAL A 244 -6.33 3.51 -0.06
CA VAL A 244 -7.66 4.10 -0.25
C VAL A 244 -8.10 4.87 1.00
N TYR A 245 -7.69 4.44 2.19
CA TYR A 245 -8.11 4.99 3.47
C TYR A 245 -7.20 6.13 3.93
N GLY A 246 -7.60 7.40 3.70
CA GLY A 246 -6.80 8.58 4.04
C GLY A 246 -6.48 8.70 5.53
N GLU A 247 -7.45 8.47 6.39
CA GLU A 247 -7.24 8.48 7.85
C GLU A 247 -6.23 7.40 8.27
N PHE A 248 -6.31 6.22 7.67
CA PHE A 248 -5.38 5.14 7.94
C PHE A 248 -3.94 5.52 7.54
N VAL A 249 -3.75 6.07 6.33
CA VAL A 249 -2.45 6.49 5.82
C VAL A 249 -1.86 7.65 6.63
N THR A 250 -2.67 8.64 7.03
CA THR A 250 -2.19 9.74 7.87
C THR A 250 -1.68 9.26 9.23
N GLY A 251 -2.14 8.12 9.71
CA GLY A 251 -1.64 7.50 10.93
C GLY A 251 -0.16 7.11 10.87
N TYR A 252 0.36 6.72 9.70
CA TYR A 252 1.80 6.48 9.55
C TYR A 252 2.64 7.76 9.71
N VAL A 253 2.13 8.88 9.20
CA VAL A 253 2.81 10.17 9.33
C VAL A 253 2.79 10.66 10.78
N ARG A 254 1.70 10.41 11.52
CA ARG A 254 1.65 10.67 12.98
C ARG A 254 2.65 9.82 13.78
N ASN A 255 3.00 8.64 13.23
CA ASN A 255 4.03 7.76 13.77
C ASN A 255 5.43 8.05 13.20
N ASP A 256 5.67 9.27 12.68
CA ASP A 256 6.95 9.76 12.15
C ASP A 256 7.43 9.18 10.82
N ALA A 257 6.56 8.56 10.01
CA ALA A 257 6.95 8.21 8.65
C ALA A 257 7.34 9.46 7.85
N ASN A 258 8.54 9.48 7.27
CA ASN A 258 9.00 10.61 6.48
C ASN A 258 8.80 10.45 4.97
N PHE A 259 8.57 9.22 4.48
CA PHE A 259 8.05 8.94 3.16
C PHE A 259 7.12 7.72 3.18
N LEU A 260 6.31 7.57 2.11
CA LEU A 260 5.36 6.49 2.00
C LEU A 260 5.82 5.50 0.94
N THR A 261 5.66 4.21 1.22
CA THR A 261 5.85 3.15 0.23
C THR A 261 4.52 2.44 0.00
N ILE A 262 4.09 2.35 -1.26
CA ILE A 262 2.90 1.59 -1.62
C ILE A 262 3.34 0.36 -2.41
N ILE A 263 3.11 -0.81 -1.86
CA ILE A 263 3.30 -2.07 -2.56
C ILE A 263 1.93 -2.63 -2.94
N THR A 264 1.75 -2.95 -4.21
CA THR A 264 0.43 -3.35 -4.72
C THR A 264 0.53 -4.38 -5.84
N ASN A 265 -0.58 -5.04 -6.11
CA ASN A 265 -0.72 -5.93 -7.25
C ASN A 265 -1.89 -5.47 -8.14
N ASP A 266 -1.65 -4.41 -8.91
CA ASP A 266 -2.68 -3.86 -9.80
C ASP A 266 -2.97 -4.73 -11.03
N ALA A 267 -2.18 -5.77 -11.26
CA ALA A 267 -2.41 -6.71 -12.35
C ALA A 267 -3.77 -7.44 -12.25
N TRP A 268 -4.37 -7.50 -11.04
CA TRP A 268 -5.75 -8.00 -10.87
C TRP A 268 -6.81 -7.21 -11.64
N TRP A 269 -6.53 -5.94 -11.94
CA TRP A 269 -7.47 -5.06 -12.62
C TRP A 269 -7.45 -5.19 -14.15
N ASN A 270 -6.46 -5.93 -14.70
CA ASN A 270 -6.23 -6.01 -16.15
C ASN A 270 -6.26 -4.60 -16.80
N GLU A 271 -6.84 -4.47 -17.99
CA GLU A 271 -6.98 -3.19 -18.70
C GLU A 271 -8.15 -2.32 -18.24
N THR A 272 -8.78 -2.65 -17.08
CA THR A 272 -9.86 -1.83 -16.54
C THR A 272 -9.34 -0.53 -15.93
N GLN A 273 -10.23 0.42 -15.67
CA GLN A 273 -9.87 1.69 -15.03
C GLN A 273 -9.48 1.55 -13.54
N GLY A 274 -9.63 0.36 -12.96
CA GLY A 274 -9.35 0.13 -11.54
C GLY A 274 -7.92 0.49 -11.14
N HIS A 275 -6.93 0.11 -11.94
CA HIS A 275 -5.52 0.45 -11.68
C HIS A 275 -5.25 1.96 -11.75
N GLN A 276 -5.90 2.71 -12.65
CA GLN A 276 -5.77 4.17 -12.76
C GLN A 276 -6.40 4.87 -11.55
N GLN A 277 -7.57 4.40 -11.12
CA GLN A 277 -8.23 4.92 -9.92
C GLN A 277 -7.37 4.64 -8.68
N HIS A 278 -6.81 3.44 -8.56
CA HIS A 278 -5.94 3.09 -7.45
C HIS A 278 -4.66 3.95 -7.43
N LEU A 279 -4.06 4.22 -8.60
CA LEU A 279 -2.94 5.15 -8.72
C LEU A 279 -3.34 6.58 -8.29
N SER A 280 -4.56 7.01 -8.58
CA SER A 280 -5.05 8.34 -8.19
C SER A 280 -5.15 8.49 -6.67
N TYR A 281 -5.44 7.41 -5.93
CA TYR A 281 -5.36 7.44 -4.46
C TYR A 281 -3.94 7.69 -3.95
N ALA A 282 -2.91 7.12 -4.59
CA ALA A 282 -1.53 7.42 -4.21
C ALA A 282 -1.22 8.93 -4.33
N LYS A 283 -1.66 9.58 -5.43
CA LYS A 283 -1.52 11.03 -5.60
C LYS A 283 -2.23 11.80 -4.50
N LEU A 284 -3.45 11.39 -4.16
CA LEU A 284 -4.24 12.01 -3.10
C LEU A 284 -3.55 11.87 -1.73
N ARG A 285 -3.00 10.69 -1.42
CA ARG A 285 -2.23 10.45 -0.17
C ARG A 285 -0.98 11.34 -0.10
N ALA A 286 -0.25 11.50 -1.20
CA ALA A 286 0.91 12.40 -1.24
C ALA A 286 0.50 13.85 -0.91
N ILE A 287 -0.61 14.32 -1.46
CA ILE A 287 -1.15 15.67 -1.20
C ILE A 287 -1.58 15.84 0.27
N GLU A 288 -2.36 14.90 0.78
CA GLU A 288 -2.89 14.95 2.15
C GLU A 288 -1.79 14.89 3.21
N THR A 289 -0.78 14.06 2.97
CA THR A 289 0.28 13.83 3.96
C THR A 289 1.50 14.72 3.76
N ARG A 290 1.62 15.38 2.59
CA ARG A 290 2.83 16.11 2.19
C ARG A 290 4.08 15.24 2.30
N ARG A 291 3.97 14.00 1.84
CA ARG A 291 5.06 13.02 1.81
C ARG A 291 5.21 12.48 0.40
N ASP A 292 6.46 12.26 0.01
CA ASP A 292 6.74 11.55 -1.23
C ASP A 292 6.28 10.11 -1.14
N ILE A 293 5.87 9.55 -2.28
CA ILE A 293 5.41 8.17 -2.38
C ILE A 293 6.26 7.43 -3.40
N ALA A 294 6.87 6.33 -2.96
CA ALA A 294 7.44 5.33 -3.83
C ALA A 294 6.43 4.18 -3.98
N ARG A 295 6.02 3.89 -5.22
CA ARG A 295 5.00 2.87 -5.50
C ARG A 295 5.55 1.77 -6.38
N SER A 296 5.43 0.53 -5.91
CA SER A 296 5.77 -0.68 -6.65
C SER A 296 4.50 -1.47 -6.94
N SER A 297 4.29 -1.81 -8.22
CA SER A 297 3.12 -2.58 -8.69
C SER A 297 3.56 -3.80 -9.47
N ALA A 298 2.81 -4.90 -9.39
CA ALA A 298 3.09 -6.10 -10.18
C ALA A 298 2.88 -5.89 -11.68
N SER A 299 2.03 -4.94 -12.07
CA SER A 299 1.75 -4.61 -13.47
C SER A 299 2.49 -3.35 -13.92
N ALA A 300 3.27 -3.48 -14.98
CA ALA A 300 3.79 -2.38 -15.79
C ALA A 300 4.20 -2.92 -17.15
N TRP A 301 4.00 -2.13 -18.18
CA TRP A 301 4.50 -2.46 -19.51
C TRP A 301 5.33 -1.30 -20.06
N PRO A 302 6.60 -1.54 -20.43
CA PRO A 302 7.36 -2.79 -20.29
C PRO A 302 7.79 -3.10 -18.85
N PRO A 303 8.10 -4.37 -18.52
CA PRO A 303 8.64 -4.74 -17.22
C PRO A 303 9.94 -4.00 -16.93
N GLY A 304 10.16 -3.58 -15.69
CA GLY A 304 11.36 -2.85 -15.39
C GLY A 304 11.49 -2.39 -13.95
N CYS A 305 12.44 -1.51 -13.75
CA CYS A 305 12.66 -0.79 -12.50
C CYS A 305 12.65 0.70 -12.79
N THR A 306 11.89 1.45 -12.01
CA THR A 306 11.92 2.91 -12.05
C THR A 306 12.81 3.40 -10.91
N SER A 307 13.88 4.10 -11.22
CA SER A 307 14.68 4.82 -10.22
C SER A 307 14.04 6.17 -9.95
N LEU A 308 13.68 6.39 -8.70
CA LEU A 308 13.11 7.65 -8.22
C LEU A 308 14.11 8.28 -7.25
N ARG A 309 14.57 9.47 -7.57
CA ARG A 309 15.22 10.33 -6.60
C ARG A 309 14.16 11.28 -6.07
N THR A 310 13.67 11.02 -4.87
CA THR A 310 12.75 11.93 -4.23
C THR A 310 13.58 13.06 -3.63
N ARG A 311 13.48 14.23 -4.22
CA ARG A 311 13.82 15.48 -3.53
C ARG A 311 12.51 16.07 -3.07
N SER A 312 12.32 16.18 -1.81
CA SER A 312 11.37 17.16 -1.32
C SER A 312 11.86 18.55 -1.74
N PRO A 313 11.07 19.49 -2.21
CA PRO A 313 9.76 19.38 -2.83
C PRO A 313 9.62 20.27 -4.05
N THR A 314 9.43 19.74 -5.14
CA THR A 314 8.60 20.40 -6.15
C THR A 314 7.57 19.37 -6.58
N TRP A 315 6.30 19.70 -6.43
CA TRP A 315 5.15 18.94 -6.87
C TRP A 315 5.18 18.66 -8.38
N ARG A 316 6.13 17.87 -8.83
CA ARG A 316 6.05 17.20 -10.12
C ARG A 316 6.08 15.72 -9.80
N SER A 317 4.90 15.13 -9.68
CA SER A 317 4.74 13.69 -9.74
C SER A 317 5.38 13.20 -11.05
N ARG A 318 6.64 12.82 -11.01
CA ARG A 318 7.21 11.98 -12.07
C ARG A 318 6.71 10.55 -11.79
N LEU A 319 5.41 10.36 -11.94
CA LEU A 319 4.84 9.07 -12.20
C LEU A 319 5.09 8.82 -13.69
N THR A 320 6.25 8.30 -14.04
CA THR A 320 6.42 7.69 -15.34
C THR A 320 5.63 6.39 -15.32
N ALA A 321 4.59 6.36 -16.14
CA ALA A 321 3.85 5.16 -16.48
C ALA A 321 4.78 4.08 -17.05
#